data_8e7efa83a4c26c99394f9a5ad7456c35
#
_entry.id   8e7efa83a4c26c99394f9a5ad7456c35
#
_cell.length_a   1.000
_cell.length_b   1.000
_cell.length_c   1.000
_cell.angle_alpha   90.00
_cell.angle_beta   90.00
_cell.angle_gamma   90.00
#
_symmetry.space_group_name_H-M   'P 1'
#
loop_
_entity.id
_entity.type
_entity.pdbx_description
1 polymer ?
#
loop_
_entity_poly.entity_id
_entity_poly.type
_entity_poly.pdbx_seq_one_letter_code
_entity_poly.pdbx_strand_id
1 'polypeptide(L)'
;MAHEQIVSSTLRKGGFAPSRKARGIFFARYHSGMTSKNLKPSDYLKKILNARVYDVATESALEPAKNLSKRLNNTVLLKREDQQAVHSFKLRGAYNKMAHLSPAQLKKGVICASAGNHAQGVALGASKLGCRAVIVMPTTTPQMKIEAVKALGGEVVLVGDSYSDAFKHATMLEKKLGMTFVHPFDDPEVIAGQGTIAMEMLRQHQGRLDAVFVAIGGGGLISGVANYIKAVRPDIKVIGVQMNDSDAMIQSVNAKKRVTLNDVGLFSDGTGVKLVGEESFRVTRNLVDDYMTVDTDAVCAAIKDVFVDTRSIVEPAGALAVAAIKQYVAKHKTKGETYAAILCGANMNFDRLRFVAERAEVGEEREAIFAVTMPEERGSFKRFCELIGNLPGGPRNVTEFNYRISDAAKAHVFVGLTTQGAGESTKISNNFKKHGFQNLDLTQDELAKEHIRHMVGGHTSLAKNERLMRFVFPERPGALLKFLNLMRPGWNISLFHYRNQGADYGRILVGLQVPEKDDKAFDKFLSTLGYPWVEETLNPVYRMFLQQSA
;
A
#
# COMPACT_ATOMS: atom_id res chain seq x y z
N MET A 1 -61.80 14.59 18.10
CA MET A 1 -62.61 13.71 18.95
C MET A 1 -61.62 12.77 19.60
N ALA A 2 -61.13 13.11 20.81
CA ALA A 2 -61.64 12.67 22.12
C ALA A 2 -61.42 11.13 22.28
N HIS A 3 -60.67 10.59 23.24
CA HIS A 3 -60.64 10.90 24.66
C HIS A 3 -59.33 10.38 25.32
N GLU A 4 -58.83 11.17 26.23
CA GLU A 4 -58.01 10.79 27.40
C GLU A 4 -58.73 9.71 28.25
N GLN A 5 -57.93 8.92 28.98
CA GLN A 5 -58.20 8.77 30.43
C GLN A 5 -56.94 8.25 31.18
N ILE A 6 -56.66 9.04 32.19
CA ILE A 6 -55.75 8.92 33.32
C ILE A 6 -56.23 7.80 34.28
N VAL A 7 -55.28 7.01 34.82
CA VAL A 7 -55.42 6.47 36.18
C VAL A 7 -54.11 6.54 36.92
N SER A 8 -54.11 7.37 37.96
CA SER A 8 -53.11 7.47 39.01
C SER A 8 -53.40 6.43 40.11
N SER A 9 -52.38 5.82 40.69
CA SER A 9 -52.42 5.43 42.09
C SER A 9 -51.01 5.34 42.71
N THR A 10 -50.81 6.23 43.62
CA THR A 10 -49.87 6.28 44.74
C THR A 10 -49.60 4.95 45.45
N LEU A 11 -48.34 4.71 45.87
CA LEU A 11 -47.95 4.36 47.26
C LEU A 11 -46.46 4.12 47.43
N ARG A 12 -45.91 4.93 48.25
CA ARG A 12 -45.11 4.86 49.49
C ARG A 12 -43.56 4.78 49.39
N LYS A 13 -43.03 5.79 50.00
CA LYS A 13 -41.63 5.98 50.39
C LYS A 13 -41.12 4.84 51.28
N GLY A 14 -39.93 4.32 50.97
CA GLY A 14 -39.07 3.56 51.84
C GLY A 14 -37.64 3.92 51.51
N GLY A 15 -37.06 4.86 52.26
CA GLY A 15 -35.69 5.31 52.08
C GLY A 15 -34.70 4.32 52.67
N PHE A 16 -33.73 3.92 51.85
CA PHE A 16 -32.45 3.41 52.32
C PHE A 16 -31.36 4.15 51.54
N ALA A 17 -30.68 5.04 52.23
CA ALA A 17 -29.45 5.66 51.73
C ALA A 17 -28.29 4.67 51.91
N PRO A 18 -27.54 4.30 50.83
CA PRO A 18 -26.29 3.61 51.02
C PRO A 18 -25.18 4.62 51.30
N SER A 19 -24.47 4.41 52.41
CA SER A 19 -23.33 5.15 52.93
C SER A 19 -22.26 5.38 51.87
N ARG A 20 -21.83 6.64 51.72
CA ARG A 20 -20.63 7.08 50.98
C ARG A 20 -19.35 6.67 51.74
N LYS A 21 -18.96 5.39 51.74
CA LYS A 21 -17.62 4.97 52.20
C LYS A 21 -17.31 3.54 51.78
N ALA A 22 -17.28 3.24 50.49
CA ALA A 22 -16.68 1.97 49.98
C ALA A 22 -16.55 1.98 48.44
N ARG A 23 -16.09 3.06 47.83
CA ARG A 23 -15.67 3.08 46.43
C ARG A 23 -14.45 3.98 46.20
N GLY A 24 -13.37 3.66 46.91
CA GLY A 24 -12.19 4.52 46.84
C GLY A 24 -10.88 3.80 47.12
N ILE A 25 -10.76 2.51 46.92
CA ILE A 25 -9.47 1.81 47.14
C ILE A 25 -9.40 0.60 46.19
N PHE A 26 -9.29 0.81 44.89
CA PHE A 26 -8.79 -0.25 43.98
C PHE A 26 -8.34 0.25 42.60
N PHE A 27 -8.26 1.55 42.34
CA PHE A 27 -7.82 2.08 41.02
C PHE A 27 -6.60 3.00 41.05
N ALA A 28 -5.79 2.99 42.10
CA ALA A 28 -4.63 3.86 42.20
C ALA A 28 -3.36 3.10 42.60
N ARG A 29 -2.90 2.15 41.76
CA ARG A 29 -1.52 1.61 41.80
C ARG A 29 -1.19 0.76 40.59
N TYR A 30 -1.19 1.32 39.35
CA TYR A 30 -0.52 0.71 38.19
C TYR A 30 -0.07 1.76 37.18
N HIS A 31 0.44 2.89 37.62
CA HIS A 31 1.13 3.84 36.74
C HIS A 31 2.42 4.29 37.43
N SER A 32 3.39 3.41 37.54
CA SER A 32 4.78 3.81 37.79
C SER A 32 5.70 3.09 36.81
N GLY A 33 6.13 3.80 35.76
CA GLY A 33 7.49 3.70 35.28
C GLY A 33 7.95 2.44 34.54
N MET A 34 7.10 1.74 33.76
CA MET A 34 7.63 0.82 32.75
C MET A 34 7.91 1.60 31.46
N THR A 35 9.17 1.84 31.16
CA THR A 35 9.58 2.27 29.83
C THR A 35 9.26 1.15 28.82
N SER A 36 8.88 1.48 27.59
CA SER A 36 8.52 0.53 26.51
C SER A 36 9.56 -0.59 26.31
N LYS A 37 10.82 -0.30 26.60
CA LYS A 37 11.96 -1.24 26.45
C LYS A 37 11.91 -2.49 27.32
N ASN A 38 11.01 -2.57 28.31
CA ASN A 38 10.93 -3.66 29.27
C ASN A 38 9.63 -4.48 29.20
N LEU A 39 8.72 -4.20 28.25
CA LEU A 39 7.46 -4.94 28.15
C LEU A 39 7.69 -6.37 27.64
N LYS A 40 7.16 -7.35 28.38
CA LYS A 40 7.14 -8.76 28.02
C LYS A 40 5.92 -9.11 27.17
N PRO A 41 5.89 -10.23 26.45
CA PRO A 41 4.69 -10.67 25.72
C PRO A 41 3.44 -10.76 26.62
N SER A 42 3.60 -11.21 27.90
CA SER A 42 2.51 -11.26 28.89
C SER A 42 1.94 -9.90 29.23
N ASP A 43 2.74 -8.85 29.16
CA ASP A 43 2.28 -7.47 29.42
C ASP A 43 1.47 -6.95 28.23
N TYR A 44 1.88 -7.31 27.01
CA TYR A 44 1.08 -7.02 25.81
C TYR A 44 -0.25 -7.75 25.81
N LEU A 45 -0.28 -9.05 26.20
CA LEU A 45 -1.54 -9.78 26.33
C LEU A 45 -2.50 -9.06 27.29
N LYS A 46 -2.02 -8.63 28.47
CA LYS A 46 -2.84 -7.85 29.42
C LYS A 46 -3.33 -6.54 28.82
N LYS A 47 -2.46 -5.81 28.09
CA LYS A 47 -2.84 -4.55 27.42
C LYS A 47 -3.90 -4.79 26.33
N ILE A 48 -3.77 -5.86 25.52
CA ILE A 48 -4.74 -6.20 24.49
C ILE A 48 -6.10 -6.55 25.09
N LEU A 49 -6.13 -7.35 26.18
CA LEU A 49 -7.37 -7.72 26.89
C LEU A 49 -8.07 -6.52 27.53
N ASN A 50 -7.33 -5.47 27.90
CA ASN A 50 -7.86 -4.24 28.48
C ASN A 50 -7.97 -3.08 27.46
N ALA A 51 -7.72 -3.36 26.18
CA ALA A 51 -7.73 -2.33 25.15
C ALA A 51 -9.15 -1.75 24.96
N ARG A 52 -9.21 -0.42 24.89
CA ARG A 52 -10.43 0.32 24.65
C ARG A 52 -10.51 0.67 23.17
N VAL A 53 -11.13 -0.17 22.35
CA VAL A 53 -11.26 0.07 20.91
C VAL A 53 -12.71 0.15 20.45
N TYR A 54 -13.63 -0.53 21.14
CA TYR A 54 -15.01 -0.69 20.71
C TYR A 54 -15.91 0.54 20.89
N ASP A 55 -15.37 1.62 21.43
CA ASP A 55 -16.04 2.92 21.40
C ASP A 55 -16.08 3.52 19.98
N VAL A 56 -15.17 3.09 19.10
CA VAL A 56 -15.02 3.60 17.72
C VAL A 56 -14.88 2.47 16.68
N ALA A 57 -14.36 1.31 17.06
CA ALA A 57 -14.22 0.14 16.19
C ALA A 57 -15.40 -0.80 16.35
N THR A 58 -15.75 -1.46 15.27
CA THR A 58 -16.65 -2.63 15.29
C THR A 58 -15.83 -3.91 15.29
N GLU A 59 -16.35 -4.99 15.89
CA GLU A 59 -15.81 -6.33 15.66
C GLU A 59 -16.05 -6.68 14.19
N SER A 60 -14.99 -6.63 13.39
CA SER A 60 -15.08 -6.89 11.96
C SER A 60 -15.27 -8.37 11.66
N ALA A 61 -15.90 -8.70 10.55
CA ALA A 61 -16.10 -10.08 10.14
C ALA A 61 -14.77 -10.79 9.83
N LEU A 62 -14.72 -12.10 10.11
CA LEU A 62 -13.74 -13.03 9.56
C LEU A 62 -14.50 -13.98 8.62
N GLU A 63 -14.41 -13.76 7.32
CA GLU A 63 -15.23 -14.44 6.32
C GLU A 63 -14.40 -15.21 5.29
N PRO A 64 -14.92 -16.32 4.73
CA PRO A 64 -14.19 -17.10 3.74
C PRO A 64 -14.19 -16.42 2.36
N ALA A 65 -13.00 -16.35 1.73
CA ALA A 65 -12.84 -16.02 0.32
C ALA A 65 -13.10 -17.27 -0.52
N LYS A 66 -14.35 -17.50 -0.92
CA LYS A 66 -14.81 -18.76 -1.52
C LYS A 66 -14.12 -19.09 -2.85
N ASN A 67 -14.02 -18.11 -3.75
CA ASN A 67 -13.41 -18.31 -5.06
C ASN A 67 -11.90 -18.53 -4.94
N LEU A 68 -11.23 -17.72 -4.12
CA LEU A 68 -9.80 -17.83 -3.87
C LEU A 68 -9.48 -19.16 -3.18
N SER A 69 -10.25 -19.56 -2.18
CA SER A 69 -10.10 -20.85 -1.48
C SER A 69 -10.18 -22.02 -2.44
N LYS A 70 -11.20 -22.05 -3.30
CA LYS A 70 -11.36 -23.09 -4.32
C LYS A 70 -10.17 -23.14 -5.29
N ARG A 71 -9.70 -21.98 -5.77
CA ARG A 71 -8.57 -21.89 -6.71
C ARG A 71 -7.27 -22.38 -6.09
N LEU A 72 -7.04 -22.10 -4.80
CA LEU A 72 -5.82 -22.49 -4.10
C LEU A 72 -5.88 -23.89 -3.45
N ASN A 73 -7.01 -24.60 -3.49
CA ASN A 73 -7.26 -25.84 -2.76
C ASN A 73 -6.90 -25.75 -1.26
N ASN A 74 -7.16 -24.58 -0.65
CA ASN A 74 -6.94 -24.26 0.76
C ASN A 74 -8.12 -23.42 1.26
N THR A 75 -8.28 -23.26 2.55
CA THR A 75 -9.27 -22.32 3.12
C THR A 75 -8.59 -20.97 3.33
N VAL A 76 -9.10 -19.90 2.72
CA VAL A 76 -8.63 -18.53 2.93
C VAL A 76 -9.72 -17.74 3.64
N LEU A 77 -9.39 -17.19 4.80
CA LEU A 77 -10.26 -16.35 5.63
C LEU A 77 -9.78 -14.89 5.54
N LEU A 78 -10.72 -13.95 5.41
CA LEU A 78 -10.47 -12.52 5.28
C LEU A 78 -10.98 -11.79 6.53
N LYS A 79 -10.08 -11.19 7.29
CA LYS A 79 -10.42 -10.30 8.41
C LYS A 79 -10.68 -8.89 7.88
N ARG A 80 -11.92 -8.42 7.94
CA ARG A 80 -12.48 -7.28 7.23
C ARG A 80 -12.25 -5.93 7.94
N GLU A 81 -10.98 -5.57 8.19
CA GLU A 81 -10.66 -4.24 8.76
C GLU A 81 -10.88 -3.08 7.78
N ASP A 82 -11.05 -3.36 6.50
CA ASP A 82 -11.49 -2.43 5.47
C ASP A 82 -12.92 -1.89 5.71
N GLN A 83 -13.75 -2.61 6.49
CA GLN A 83 -15.13 -2.22 6.82
C GLN A 83 -15.27 -1.38 8.09
N GLN A 84 -14.18 -1.01 8.74
CA GLN A 84 -14.22 -0.09 9.87
C GLN A 84 -14.71 1.31 9.46
N ALA A 85 -15.20 2.10 10.43
CA ALA A 85 -15.80 3.42 10.20
C ALA A 85 -14.92 4.41 9.39
N VAL A 86 -13.59 4.26 9.47
CA VAL A 86 -12.62 5.02 8.66
C VAL A 86 -11.92 4.13 7.64
N HIS A 87 -12.55 3.05 7.22
CA HIS A 87 -12.07 2.11 6.22
C HIS A 87 -10.66 1.58 6.47
N SER A 88 -10.24 1.44 7.74
CA SER A 88 -8.96 0.85 8.10
C SER A 88 -8.87 0.52 9.60
N PHE A 89 -7.99 -0.43 9.94
CA PHE A 89 -7.74 -0.85 11.33
C PHE A 89 -7.12 0.24 12.22
N LYS A 90 -6.57 1.30 11.65
CA LYS A 90 -5.76 2.31 12.36
C LYS A 90 -6.51 3.00 13.50
N LEU A 91 -7.84 3.11 13.41
CA LEU A 91 -8.66 3.69 14.49
C LEU A 91 -8.50 2.92 15.81
N ARG A 92 -8.29 1.61 15.80
CA ARG A 92 -8.16 0.78 17.02
C ARG A 92 -7.01 1.25 17.90
N GLY A 93 -5.78 1.26 17.33
CA GLY A 93 -4.60 1.69 18.07
C GLY A 93 -4.59 3.17 18.40
N ALA A 94 -5.03 4.03 17.47
CA ALA A 94 -5.12 5.47 17.71
C ALA A 94 -6.06 5.76 18.89
N TYR A 95 -7.26 5.20 18.86
CA TYR A 95 -8.23 5.40 19.94
C TYR A 95 -7.77 4.78 21.25
N ASN A 96 -7.24 3.55 21.24
CA ASN A 96 -6.75 2.91 22.45
C ASN A 96 -5.67 3.75 23.15
N LYS A 97 -4.72 4.31 22.41
CA LYS A 97 -3.73 5.24 22.95
C LYS A 97 -4.39 6.45 23.60
N MET A 98 -5.33 7.09 22.89
CA MET A 98 -5.97 8.32 23.33
C MET A 98 -6.90 8.09 24.54
N ALA A 99 -7.60 6.96 24.58
CA ALA A 99 -8.49 6.58 25.68
C ALA A 99 -7.76 6.28 27.00
N HIS A 100 -6.44 6.09 26.96
CA HIS A 100 -5.58 5.93 28.13
C HIS A 100 -4.90 7.24 28.58
N LEU A 101 -5.15 8.36 27.90
CA LEU A 101 -4.63 9.67 28.30
C LEU A 101 -5.39 10.19 29.52
N SER A 102 -4.68 10.92 30.37
CA SER A 102 -5.31 11.64 31.51
C SER A 102 -6.20 12.78 31.00
N PRO A 103 -7.20 13.19 31.78
CA PRO A 103 -8.03 14.36 31.43
C PRO A 103 -7.23 15.63 31.15
N ALA A 104 -6.10 15.82 31.82
CA ALA A 104 -5.20 16.97 31.61
C ALA A 104 -4.49 16.88 30.24
N GLN A 105 -4.12 15.67 29.79
CA GLN A 105 -3.54 15.46 28.46
C GLN A 105 -4.61 15.62 27.35
N LEU A 106 -5.81 15.06 27.52
CA LEU A 106 -6.92 15.25 26.59
C LEU A 106 -7.30 16.73 26.43
N LYS A 107 -7.31 17.50 27.53
CA LYS A 107 -7.58 18.95 27.49
C LYS A 107 -6.57 19.72 26.63
N LYS A 108 -5.30 19.29 26.61
CA LYS A 108 -4.26 19.88 25.74
C LYS A 108 -4.42 19.43 24.29
N GLY A 109 -5.07 18.31 24.07
CA GLY A 109 -5.28 17.72 22.75
C GLY A 109 -4.17 16.76 22.30
N VAL A 110 -4.35 16.22 21.11
CA VAL A 110 -3.45 15.25 20.48
C VAL A 110 -2.93 15.74 19.14
N ILE A 111 -1.76 15.23 18.74
CA ILE A 111 -1.14 15.58 17.47
C ILE A 111 -0.57 14.32 16.81
N CYS A 112 -0.62 14.25 15.48
CA CYS A 112 0.09 13.24 14.72
C CYS A 112 0.61 13.78 13.38
N ALA A 113 1.55 13.05 12.77
CA ALA A 113 1.96 13.25 11.39
C ALA A 113 1.45 12.08 10.55
N SER A 114 0.51 12.33 9.66
CA SER A 114 -0.01 11.30 8.73
C SER A 114 -0.95 11.93 7.70
N ALA A 115 -0.84 11.49 6.46
CA ALA A 115 -1.75 11.88 5.37
C ALA A 115 -2.79 10.78 5.01
N GLY A 116 -2.87 9.70 5.79
CA GLY A 116 -3.70 8.53 5.45
C GLY A 116 -4.52 8.00 6.62
N ASN A 117 -4.58 6.67 6.70
CA ASN A 117 -5.42 5.91 7.64
C ASN A 117 -5.25 6.32 9.11
N HIS A 118 -4.03 6.62 9.54
CA HIS A 118 -3.77 7.02 10.92
C HIS A 118 -4.34 8.40 11.23
N ALA A 119 -4.26 9.33 10.30
CA ALA A 119 -4.84 10.68 10.43
C ALA A 119 -6.35 10.60 10.70
N GLN A 120 -7.07 9.80 9.91
CA GLN A 120 -8.51 9.59 10.08
C GLN A 120 -8.82 8.90 11.43
N GLY A 121 -8.01 7.88 11.82
CA GLY A 121 -8.17 7.20 13.10
C GLY A 121 -7.99 8.14 14.30
N VAL A 122 -7.00 9.05 14.24
CA VAL A 122 -6.78 10.06 15.30
C VAL A 122 -7.90 11.09 15.33
N ALA A 123 -8.33 11.61 14.17
CA ALA A 123 -9.42 12.58 14.08
C ALA A 123 -10.74 12.02 14.62
N LEU A 124 -11.12 10.79 14.22
CA LEU A 124 -12.31 10.11 14.72
C LEU A 124 -12.23 9.89 16.24
N GLY A 125 -11.07 9.40 16.72
CA GLY A 125 -10.86 9.17 18.14
C GLY A 125 -10.94 10.45 18.96
N ALA A 126 -10.38 11.55 18.47
CA ALA A 126 -10.45 12.86 19.12
C ALA A 126 -11.87 13.40 19.18
N SER A 127 -12.62 13.30 18.07
CA SER A 127 -14.03 13.66 18.03
C SER A 127 -14.84 12.87 19.06
N LYS A 128 -14.62 11.56 19.18
CA LYS A 128 -15.30 10.70 20.15
C LYS A 128 -14.97 11.04 21.60
N LEU A 129 -13.71 11.45 21.87
CA LEU A 129 -13.25 11.82 23.22
C LEU A 129 -13.47 13.30 23.56
N GLY A 130 -13.99 14.09 22.61
CA GLY A 130 -14.21 15.53 22.80
C GLY A 130 -12.91 16.32 22.98
N CYS A 131 -11.81 15.92 22.35
CA CYS A 131 -10.53 16.61 22.43
C CYS A 131 -10.06 17.14 21.07
N ARG A 132 -9.20 18.16 21.11
CA ARG A 132 -8.59 18.76 19.92
C ARG A 132 -7.60 17.79 19.28
N ALA A 133 -7.62 17.65 17.94
CA ALA A 133 -6.63 16.90 17.18
C ALA A 133 -5.98 17.77 16.11
N VAL A 134 -4.66 17.87 16.12
CA VAL A 134 -3.86 18.51 15.08
C VAL A 134 -3.20 17.44 14.22
N ILE A 135 -3.48 17.46 12.92
CA ILE A 135 -3.00 16.48 11.96
C ILE A 135 -2.06 17.18 10.97
N VAL A 136 -0.78 16.87 11.06
CA VAL A 136 0.24 17.45 10.18
C VAL A 136 0.44 16.56 8.98
N MET A 137 0.30 17.14 7.77
CA MET A 137 0.38 16.45 6.49
C MET A 137 1.36 17.15 5.54
N PRO A 138 1.98 16.44 4.61
CA PRO A 138 2.69 17.07 3.49
C PRO A 138 1.76 17.92 2.64
N THR A 139 2.31 18.95 1.99
CA THR A 139 1.57 19.80 1.03
C THR A 139 1.15 19.03 -0.23
N THR A 140 1.78 17.90 -0.50
CA THR A 140 1.45 16.99 -1.60
C THR A 140 0.23 16.10 -1.33
N THR A 141 -0.36 16.19 -0.12
CA THR A 141 -1.51 15.34 0.25
C THR A 141 -2.73 15.63 -0.62
N PRO A 142 -3.35 14.62 -1.24
CA PRO A 142 -4.55 14.79 -2.03
C PRO A 142 -5.70 15.43 -1.26
N GLN A 143 -6.43 16.34 -1.91
CA GLN A 143 -7.52 17.11 -1.29
C GLN A 143 -8.57 16.20 -0.62
N MET A 144 -8.90 15.07 -1.23
CA MET A 144 -9.86 14.10 -0.68
C MET A 144 -9.44 13.58 0.70
N LYS A 145 -8.13 13.32 0.92
CA LYS A 145 -7.61 12.87 2.22
C LYS A 145 -7.66 13.98 3.27
N ILE A 146 -7.41 15.23 2.85
CA ILE A 146 -7.52 16.42 3.72
C ILE A 146 -8.97 16.60 4.17
N GLU A 147 -9.92 16.53 3.23
CA GLU A 147 -11.34 16.68 3.50
C GLU A 147 -11.88 15.58 4.41
N ALA A 148 -11.47 14.34 4.21
CA ALA A 148 -11.85 13.22 5.07
C ALA A 148 -11.45 13.46 6.54
N VAL A 149 -10.27 14.00 6.79
CA VAL A 149 -9.82 14.32 8.15
C VAL A 149 -10.58 15.52 8.73
N LYS A 150 -10.81 16.56 7.93
CA LYS A 150 -11.59 17.74 8.38
C LYS A 150 -13.04 17.37 8.70
N ALA A 151 -13.65 16.49 7.90
CA ALA A 151 -15.01 16.00 8.15
C ALA A 151 -15.13 15.24 9.48
N LEU A 152 -14.04 14.63 9.96
CA LEU A 152 -13.96 13.98 11.27
C LEU A 152 -13.59 14.96 12.42
N GLY A 153 -13.47 16.25 12.14
CA GLY A 153 -13.17 17.28 13.13
C GLY A 153 -11.67 17.50 13.40
N GLY A 154 -10.78 16.93 12.58
CA GLY A 154 -9.33 17.14 12.70
C GLY A 154 -8.88 18.50 12.14
N GLU A 155 -7.98 19.19 12.86
CA GLU A 155 -7.31 20.40 12.36
C GLU A 155 -6.12 20.01 11.49
N VAL A 156 -6.15 20.33 10.20
CA VAL A 156 -5.09 19.97 9.25
C VAL A 156 -4.08 21.09 9.13
N VAL A 157 -2.80 20.75 9.29
CA VAL A 157 -1.64 21.62 9.06
C VAL A 157 -0.81 21.04 7.92
N LEU A 158 -0.67 21.79 6.81
CA LEU A 158 0.09 21.36 5.63
C LEU A 158 1.50 21.94 5.68
N VAL A 159 2.54 21.07 5.70
CA VAL A 159 3.94 21.49 5.80
C VAL A 159 4.88 20.52 5.10
N GLY A 160 5.78 21.10 4.29
CA GLY A 160 6.80 20.34 3.57
C GLY A 160 6.25 19.45 2.46
N ASP A 161 7.14 18.75 1.78
CA ASP A 161 6.80 17.91 0.63
C ASP A 161 6.85 16.40 0.98
N SER A 162 7.31 16.05 2.18
CA SER A 162 7.50 14.66 2.62
C SER A 162 6.90 14.38 3.99
N TYR A 163 6.65 13.08 4.27
CA TYR A 163 6.30 12.62 5.61
C TYR A 163 7.32 13.06 6.66
N SER A 164 8.62 13.05 6.33
CA SER A 164 9.69 13.45 7.25
C SER A 164 9.57 14.92 7.69
N ASP A 165 9.18 15.80 6.76
CA ASP A 165 8.97 17.22 7.06
C ASP A 165 7.75 17.42 7.94
N ALA A 166 6.64 16.77 7.61
CA ALA A 166 5.43 16.77 8.42
C ALA A 166 5.70 16.22 9.83
N PHE A 167 6.47 15.14 9.96
CA PHE A 167 6.82 14.54 11.25
C PHE A 167 7.69 15.48 12.11
N LYS A 168 8.72 16.10 11.53
CA LYS A 168 9.57 17.10 12.23
C LYS A 168 8.71 18.26 12.73
N HIS A 169 7.82 18.78 11.88
CA HIS A 169 6.94 19.88 12.26
C HIS A 169 5.95 19.47 13.36
N ALA A 170 5.35 18.30 13.26
CA ALA A 170 4.45 17.76 14.29
C ALA A 170 5.16 17.63 15.65
N THR A 171 6.41 17.13 15.66
CA THR A 171 7.21 17.00 16.89
C THR A 171 7.57 18.38 17.48
N MET A 172 7.79 19.40 16.66
CA MET A 172 7.98 20.78 17.11
C MET A 172 6.70 21.34 17.74
N LEU A 173 5.56 21.16 17.08
CA LEU A 173 4.25 21.62 17.58
C LEU A 173 3.84 20.88 18.85
N GLU A 174 4.10 19.57 18.96
CA GLU A 174 3.88 18.77 20.18
C GLU A 174 4.49 19.46 21.39
N LYS A 175 5.77 19.81 21.31
CA LYS A 175 6.50 20.48 22.38
C LYS A 175 5.96 21.90 22.66
N LYS A 176 5.70 22.67 21.59
CA LYS A 176 5.21 24.05 21.70
C LYS A 176 3.82 24.14 22.33
N LEU A 177 2.92 23.23 21.96
CA LEU A 177 1.52 23.24 22.42
C LEU A 177 1.29 22.32 23.62
N GLY A 178 2.28 21.50 24.00
CA GLY A 178 2.17 20.53 25.10
C GLY A 178 1.15 19.43 24.82
N MET A 179 0.86 19.16 23.54
CA MET A 179 -0.06 18.11 23.08
C MET A 179 0.58 16.73 23.24
N THR A 180 -0.23 15.66 23.15
CA THR A 180 0.31 14.29 23.17
C THR A 180 0.44 13.78 21.73
N PHE A 181 1.64 13.34 21.36
CA PHE A 181 1.86 12.72 20.06
C PHE A 181 1.25 11.30 20.01
N VAL A 182 0.41 11.03 19.02
CA VAL A 182 -0.16 9.71 18.76
C VAL A 182 0.61 9.07 17.62
N HIS A 183 1.54 8.16 17.97
CA HIS A 183 2.42 7.52 17.00
C HIS A 183 1.65 6.51 16.12
N PRO A 184 1.89 6.44 14.79
CA PRO A 184 1.11 5.59 13.90
C PRO A 184 1.32 4.08 14.10
N PHE A 185 2.37 3.64 14.80
CA PHE A 185 2.71 2.22 14.98
C PHE A 185 3.64 1.91 16.16
N ASP A 186 4.50 2.84 16.61
CA ASP A 186 5.57 2.57 17.59
C ASP A 186 5.23 3.09 18.99
N ASP A 187 4.12 2.61 19.51
CA ASP A 187 3.63 2.92 20.85
C ASP A 187 2.95 1.66 21.43
N PRO A 188 3.24 1.27 22.69
CA PRO A 188 2.65 0.06 23.29
C PRO A 188 1.13 0.05 23.33
N GLU A 189 0.47 1.18 23.55
CA GLU A 189 -0.99 1.26 23.55
C GLU A 189 -1.56 1.17 22.13
N VAL A 190 -0.85 1.75 21.14
CA VAL A 190 -1.21 1.58 19.72
C VAL A 190 -1.08 0.11 19.30
N ILE A 191 0.03 -0.53 19.64
CA ILE A 191 0.27 -1.96 19.36
C ILE A 191 -0.82 -2.83 20.02
N ALA A 192 -1.17 -2.56 21.28
CA ALA A 192 -2.20 -3.30 21.99
C ALA A 192 -3.58 -3.16 21.34
N GLY A 193 -3.96 -1.95 20.90
CA GLY A 193 -5.19 -1.72 20.17
C GLY A 193 -5.27 -2.55 18.88
N GLN A 194 -4.16 -2.66 18.14
CA GLN A 194 -4.10 -3.49 16.93
C GLN A 194 -4.19 -4.99 17.24
N GLY A 195 -3.70 -5.43 18.40
CA GLY A 195 -3.76 -6.82 18.85
C GLY A 195 -5.19 -7.33 19.06
N THR A 196 -6.17 -6.46 19.26
CA THR A 196 -7.59 -6.84 19.36
C THR A 196 -8.12 -7.54 18.10
N ILE A 197 -7.50 -7.27 16.94
CA ILE A 197 -7.83 -7.97 15.68
C ILE A 197 -7.60 -9.47 15.82
N ALA A 198 -6.44 -9.87 16.34
CA ALA A 198 -6.13 -11.29 16.56
C ALA A 198 -7.02 -11.92 17.63
N MET A 199 -7.37 -11.17 18.68
CA MET A 199 -8.32 -11.60 19.69
C MET A 199 -9.68 -11.94 19.07
N GLU A 200 -10.19 -11.08 18.21
CA GLU A 200 -11.44 -11.30 17.47
C GLU A 200 -11.32 -12.51 16.53
N MET A 201 -10.23 -12.63 15.76
CA MET A 201 -10.02 -13.72 14.82
C MET A 201 -10.05 -15.08 15.52
N LEU A 202 -9.33 -15.25 16.65
CA LEU A 202 -9.30 -16.53 17.37
C LEU A 202 -10.63 -16.86 18.07
N ARG A 203 -11.44 -15.84 18.38
CA ARG A 203 -12.80 -16.03 18.89
C ARG A 203 -13.78 -16.43 17.78
N GLN A 204 -13.67 -15.83 16.62
CA GLN A 204 -14.53 -16.08 15.46
C GLN A 204 -14.22 -17.40 14.74
N HIS A 205 -12.96 -17.89 14.83
CA HIS A 205 -12.54 -19.14 14.20
C HIS A 205 -11.77 -20.01 15.23
N GLN A 206 -12.46 -21.00 15.77
CA GLN A 206 -11.90 -21.93 16.76
C GLN A 206 -11.30 -23.21 16.14
N GLY A 207 -11.47 -23.38 14.83
CA GLY A 207 -10.93 -24.50 14.08
C GLY A 207 -9.43 -24.40 13.82
N ARG A 208 -8.95 -25.27 12.94
CA ARG A 208 -7.56 -25.25 12.48
C ARG A 208 -7.26 -23.94 11.74
N LEU A 209 -6.19 -23.29 12.14
CA LEU A 209 -5.63 -22.11 11.48
C LEU A 209 -4.12 -22.29 11.39
N ASP A 210 -3.61 -22.48 10.19
CA ASP A 210 -2.20 -22.83 9.98
C ASP A 210 -1.30 -21.59 9.97
N ALA A 211 -1.77 -20.49 9.37
CA ALA A 211 -1.03 -19.24 9.40
C ALA A 211 -1.93 -18.01 9.27
N VAL A 212 -1.45 -16.89 9.83
CA VAL A 212 -2.01 -15.54 9.66
C VAL A 212 -1.00 -14.67 8.94
N PHE A 213 -1.43 -14.07 7.82
CA PHE A 213 -0.62 -13.18 7.02
C PHE A 213 -0.96 -11.72 7.35
N VAL A 214 0.06 -10.92 7.61
CA VAL A 214 -0.09 -9.55 8.13
C VAL A 214 0.78 -8.58 7.37
N ALA A 215 0.18 -7.55 6.79
CA ALA A 215 0.91 -6.46 6.14
C ALA A 215 1.77 -5.67 7.14
N ILE A 216 3.00 -5.35 6.76
CA ILE A 216 3.94 -4.59 7.58
C ILE A 216 4.29 -3.26 6.91
N GLY A 217 3.95 -2.15 7.57
CA GLY A 217 4.62 -0.87 7.37
C GLY A 217 5.63 -0.64 8.50
N GLY A 218 5.32 0.20 9.48
CA GLY A 218 6.17 0.41 10.65
C GLY A 218 6.17 -0.70 11.71
N GLY A 219 5.29 -1.70 11.58
CA GLY A 219 5.27 -2.92 12.41
C GLY A 219 4.23 -2.97 13.53
N GLY A 220 3.41 -1.91 13.73
CA GLY A 220 2.47 -1.88 14.85
C GLY A 220 1.38 -2.95 14.78
N LEU A 221 0.81 -3.21 13.57
CA LEU A 221 -0.21 -4.23 13.37
C LEU A 221 0.33 -5.62 13.68
N ILE A 222 1.39 -6.01 13.01
CA ILE A 222 1.97 -7.36 13.17
C ILE A 222 2.48 -7.59 14.60
N SER A 223 3.01 -6.56 15.27
CA SER A 223 3.42 -6.65 16.67
C SER A 223 2.25 -6.98 17.60
N GLY A 224 1.11 -6.31 17.41
CA GLY A 224 -0.10 -6.59 18.18
C GLY A 224 -0.64 -7.99 17.91
N VAL A 225 -0.77 -8.36 16.64
CA VAL A 225 -1.26 -9.67 16.19
C VAL A 225 -0.37 -10.80 16.70
N ALA A 226 0.95 -10.69 16.51
CA ALA A 226 1.91 -11.71 16.93
C ALA A 226 1.92 -11.89 18.46
N ASN A 227 1.89 -10.80 19.25
CA ASN A 227 1.81 -10.92 20.70
C ASN A 227 0.59 -11.72 21.15
N TYR A 228 -0.58 -11.45 20.57
CA TYR A 228 -1.80 -12.18 20.96
C TYR A 228 -1.77 -13.64 20.51
N ILE A 229 -1.47 -13.89 19.24
CA ILE A 229 -1.45 -15.26 18.68
C ILE A 229 -0.44 -16.11 19.42
N LYS A 230 0.79 -15.67 19.60
CA LYS A 230 1.84 -16.45 20.25
C LYS A 230 1.60 -16.68 21.75
N ALA A 231 0.81 -15.83 22.39
CA ALA A 231 0.40 -16.04 23.78
C ALA A 231 -0.75 -17.05 23.94
N VAL A 232 -1.66 -17.17 22.96
CA VAL A 232 -2.90 -17.95 23.07
C VAL A 232 -2.83 -19.24 22.22
N ARG A 233 -2.34 -19.15 21.00
CA ARG A 233 -2.20 -20.25 20.03
C ARG A 233 -0.83 -20.18 19.36
N PRO A 234 0.25 -20.56 20.07
CA PRO A 234 1.63 -20.49 19.55
C PRO A 234 1.89 -21.43 18.35
N ASP A 235 1.02 -22.41 18.13
CA ASP A 235 1.00 -23.31 16.98
C ASP A 235 0.70 -22.60 15.66
N ILE A 236 -0.04 -21.49 15.68
CA ILE A 236 -0.38 -20.71 14.48
C ILE A 236 0.84 -19.89 14.04
N LYS A 237 1.24 -20.02 12.78
CA LYS A 237 2.30 -19.20 12.20
C LYS A 237 1.81 -17.76 11.97
N VAL A 238 2.67 -16.79 12.26
CA VAL A 238 2.46 -15.39 11.90
C VAL A 238 3.47 -15.03 10.83
N ILE A 239 2.98 -14.66 9.65
CA ILE A 239 3.81 -14.35 8.48
C ILE A 239 3.69 -12.87 8.15
N GLY A 240 4.82 -12.17 8.19
CA GLY A 240 4.91 -10.76 7.86
C GLY A 240 5.05 -10.52 6.36
N VAL A 241 4.32 -9.54 5.83
CA VAL A 241 4.30 -9.25 4.39
C VAL A 241 4.66 -7.80 4.14
N GLN A 242 5.64 -7.56 3.26
CA GLN A 242 6.03 -6.23 2.78
C GLN A 242 6.06 -6.17 1.25
N MET A 243 6.04 -4.96 0.71
CA MET A 243 6.40 -4.76 -0.69
C MET A 243 7.89 -4.99 -0.88
N ASN A 244 8.30 -5.48 -2.04
CA ASN A 244 9.71 -5.70 -2.40
C ASN A 244 10.55 -4.40 -2.46
N ASP A 245 9.89 -3.26 -2.68
CA ASP A 245 10.48 -1.92 -2.71
C ASP A 245 10.35 -1.15 -1.37
N SER A 246 9.82 -1.78 -0.33
CA SER A 246 9.55 -1.16 0.98
C SER A 246 9.69 -2.17 2.12
N ASP A 247 10.77 -2.97 2.11
CA ASP A 247 11.01 -4.14 2.97
C ASP A 247 11.83 -3.83 4.24
N ALA A 248 11.70 -2.63 4.80
CA ALA A 248 12.49 -2.16 5.95
C ALA A 248 12.51 -3.11 7.15
N MET A 249 11.41 -3.81 7.45
CA MET A 249 11.36 -4.78 8.55
C MET A 249 12.18 -6.03 8.23
N ILE A 250 12.04 -6.56 7.03
CA ILE A 250 12.78 -7.75 6.58
C ILE A 250 14.28 -7.48 6.62
N GLN A 251 14.73 -6.36 6.04
CA GLN A 251 16.14 -5.95 6.09
C GLN A 251 16.61 -5.75 7.54
N SER A 252 15.77 -5.17 8.40
CA SER A 252 16.12 -4.94 9.81
C SER A 252 16.27 -6.26 10.58
N VAL A 253 15.39 -7.23 10.35
CA VAL A 253 15.46 -8.56 11.00
C VAL A 253 16.69 -9.32 10.54
N ASN A 254 16.98 -9.32 9.23
CA ASN A 254 18.17 -9.96 8.66
C ASN A 254 19.48 -9.32 9.19
N ALA A 255 19.51 -8.00 9.28
CA ALA A 255 20.64 -7.26 9.82
C ALA A 255 20.74 -7.27 11.36
N LYS A 256 19.74 -7.83 12.06
CA LYS A 256 19.61 -7.83 13.54
C LYS A 256 19.62 -6.43 14.17
N LYS A 257 19.39 -5.40 13.38
CA LYS A 257 19.30 -3.98 13.77
C LYS A 257 18.37 -3.25 12.82
N ARG A 258 17.76 -2.14 13.28
CA ARG A 258 16.91 -1.33 12.39
C ARG A 258 17.72 -0.77 11.23
N VAL A 259 17.21 -0.95 10.03
CA VAL A 259 17.78 -0.45 8.77
C VAL A 259 16.88 0.65 8.23
N THR A 260 17.46 1.77 7.84
CA THR A 260 16.74 2.85 7.15
C THR A 260 16.90 2.65 5.65
N LEU A 261 15.80 2.52 4.93
CA LEU A 261 15.81 2.46 3.47
C LEU A 261 16.12 3.84 2.89
N ASN A 262 16.87 3.85 1.79
CA ASN A 262 17.14 5.08 1.04
C ASN A 262 15.85 5.63 0.45
N ASP A 263 15.02 4.75 -0.10
CA ASP A 263 13.73 5.10 -0.69
C ASP A 263 12.67 4.03 -0.40
N VAL A 264 11.40 4.32 -0.68
CA VAL A 264 10.27 3.39 -0.53
C VAL A 264 9.36 3.50 -1.75
N GLY A 265 8.74 2.39 -2.10
CA GLY A 265 7.77 2.35 -3.18
C GLY A 265 6.54 3.21 -2.89
N LEU A 266 5.95 3.72 -3.97
CA LEU A 266 4.82 4.65 -3.91
C LEU A 266 3.47 3.95 -4.05
N PHE A 267 3.47 2.69 -4.48
CA PHE A 267 2.22 1.98 -4.78
C PHE A 267 1.45 1.64 -3.50
N SER A 268 2.11 1.10 -2.48
CA SER A 268 1.49 0.78 -1.18
C SER A 268 1.85 1.83 -0.13
N ASP A 269 1.28 3.05 -0.27
CA ASP A 269 1.56 4.19 0.62
C ASP A 269 1.23 3.89 2.09
N GLY A 270 0.24 3.06 2.38
CA GLY A 270 -0.10 2.61 3.74
C GLY A 270 1.00 1.78 4.43
N THR A 271 1.95 1.21 3.67
CA THR A 271 3.06 0.38 4.17
C THR A 271 4.44 0.90 3.79
N GLY A 272 4.55 1.98 3.02
CA GLY A 272 5.81 2.60 2.61
C GLY A 272 6.51 3.33 3.77
N VAL A 273 7.30 2.60 4.57
CA VAL A 273 7.99 3.13 5.75
C VAL A 273 9.49 2.93 5.63
N LYS A 274 10.27 4.03 5.64
CA LYS A 274 11.74 3.98 5.54
C LYS A 274 12.42 3.36 6.75
N LEU A 275 11.87 3.54 7.94
CA LEU A 275 12.43 3.03 9.21
C LEU A 275 11.31 2.48 10.08
N VAL A 276 11.38 1.22 10.43
CA VAL A 276 10.44 0.56 11.33
C VAL A 276 10.56 1.07 12.77
N GLY A 277 9.52 0.91 13.56
CA GLY A 277 9.52 1.29 14.97
C GLY A 277 10.55 0.53 15.79
N GLU A 278 11.05 1.12 16.88
CA GLU A 278 11.99 0.46 17.78
C GLU A 278 11.33 -0.69 18.54
N GLU A 279 10.17 -0.41 19.12
CA GLU A 279 9.38 -1.40 19.85
C GLU A 279 8.78 -2.45 18.90
N SER A 280 8.25 -1.99 17.75
CA SER A 280 7.74 -2.90 16.73
C SER A 280 8.82 -3.88 16.24
N PHE A 281 10.04 -3.41 15.99
CA PHE A 281 11.16 -4.26 15.60
C PHE A 281 11.55 -5.25 16.70
N ARG A 282 11.61 -4.79 17.96
CA ARG A 282 11.91 -5.65 19.12
C ARG A 282 10.92 -6.80 19.25
N VAL A 283 9.63 -6.51 19.05
CA VAL A 283 8.56 -7.50 19.13
C VAL A 283 8.62 -8.47 17.94
N THR A 284 8.62 -7.93 16.71
CA THR A 284 8.48 -8.75 15.50
C THR A 284 9.62 -9.71 15.29
N ARG A 285 10.87 -9.30 15.53
CA ARG A 285 12.04 -10.18 15.36
C ARG A 285 12.02 -11.44 16.24
N ASN A 286 11.21 -11.45 17.30
CA ASN A 286 11.14 -12.54 18.27
C ASN A 286 9.86 -13.39 18.15
N LEU A 287 8.79 -12.85 17.55
CA LEU A 287 7.46 -13.49 17.57
C LEU A 287 6.93 -13.83 16.17
N VAL A 288 7.50 -13.26 15.12
CA VAL A 288 7.07 -13.53 13.74
C VAL A 288 7.86 -14.71 13.18
N ASP A 289 7.17 -15.68 12.60
CA ASP A 289 7.76 -16.95 12.18
C ASP A 289 8.44 -16.87 10.82
N ASP A 290 7.90 -16.06 9.90
CA ASP A 290 8.44 -15.92 8.55
C ASP A 290 8.07 -14.55 7.94
N TYR A 291 8.80 -14.18 6.90
CA TYR A 291 8.62 -12.92 6.19
C TYR A 291 8.59 -13.15 4.68
N MET A 292 7.73 -12.40 3.99
CA MET A 292 7.60 -12.46 2.55
C MET A 292 7.55 -11.06 1.94
N THR A 293 8.07 -10.93 0.73
CA THR A 293 7.85 -9.76 -0.10
C THR A 293 6.92 -10.08 -1.26
N VAL A 294 6.15 -9.09 -1.69
CA VAL A 294 5.28 -9.15 -2.86
C VAL A 294 5.53 -7.94 -3.76
N ASP A 295 5.34 -8.10 -5.06
CA ASP A 295 5.46 -7.01 -6.03
C ASP A 295 4.11 -6.33 -6.32
N THR A 296 4.17 -5.26 -7.07
CA THR A 296 3.00 -4.45 -7.43
C THR A 296 1.95 -5.26 -8.22
N ASP A 297 2.38 -6.12 -9.12
CA ASP A 297 1.47 -6.88 -9.97
C ASP A 297 0.72 -7.95 -9.16
N ALA A 298 1.42 -8.65 -8.27
CA ALA A 298 0.82 -9.60 -7.34
C ALA A 298 -0.23 -8.92 -6.42
N VAL A 299 0.06 -7.71 -5.96
CA VAL A 299 -0.89 -6.93 -5.14
C VAL A 299 -2.10 -6.47 -5.96
N CYS A 300 -1.91 -6.01 -7.19
CA CYS A 300 -3.03 -5.67 -8.09
C CYS A 300 -3.94 -6.89 -8.33
N ALA A 301 -3.35 -8.05 -8.59
CA ALA A 301 -4.08 -9.31 -8.71
C ALA A 301 -4.83 -9.68 -7.44
N ALA A 302 -4.25 -9.44 -6.26
CA ALA A 302 -4.89 -9.71 -4.98
C ALA A 302 -6.07 -8.75 -4.69
N ILE A 303 -5.97 -7.47 -5.09
CA ILE A 303 -7.11 -6.52 -5.01
C ILE A 303 -8.28 -7.04 -5.85
N LYS A 304 -8.01 -7.54 -7.05
CA LYS A 304 -9.02 -8.16 -7.91
C LYS A 304 -9.64 -9.40 -7.25
N ASP A 305 -8.83 -10.28 -6.65
CA ASP A 305 -9.32 -11.47 -5.94
C ASP A 305 -10.26 -11.09 -4.78
N VAL A 306 -9.86 -10.10 -3.96
CA VAL A 306 -10.70 -9.59 -2.88
C VAL A 306 -12.02 -9.05 -3.44
N PHE A 307 -11.98 -8.26 -4.53
CA PHE A 307 -13.19 -7.74 -5.16
C PHE A 307 -14.10 -8.85 -5.68
N VAL A 308 -13.56 -9.90 -6.28
CA VAL A 308 -14.35 -11.04 -6.77
C VAL A 308 -15.07 -11.75 -5.62
N ASP A 309 -14.42 -11.91 -4.48
CA ASP A 309 -15.01 -12.62 -3.33
C ASP A 309 -15.93 -11.73 -2.47
N THR A 310 -15.63 -10.44 -2.33
CA THR A 310 -16.29 -9.56 -1.34
C THR A 310 -17.09 -8.41 -1.94
N ARG A 311 -16.88 -8.07 -3.21
CA ARG A 311 -17.36 -6.85 -3.88
C ARG A 311 -16.84 -5.55 -3.23
N SER A 312 -15.79 -5.64 -2.41
CA SER A 312 -15.10 -4.48 -1.83
C SER A 312 -13.77 -4.27 -2.53
N ILE A 313 -13.39 -3.00 -2.69
CA ILE A 313 -12.10 -2.62 -3.24
C ILE A 313 -11.21 -2.20 -2.09
N VAL A 314 -10.18 -2.99 -1.79
CA VAL A 314 -9.19 -2.66 -0.77
C VAL A 314 -8.05 -1.83 -1.36
N GLU A 315 -7.40 -1.02 -0.52
CA GLU A 315 -6.16 -0.33 -0.89
C GLU A 315 -5.00 -1.33 -1.06
N PRO A 316 -3.90 -0.97 -1.74
CA PRO A 316 -2.76 -1.88 -1.94
C PRO A 316 -2.27 -2.51 -0.62
N ALA A 317 -2.13 -1.72 0.45
CA ALA A 317 -1.75 -2.23 1.78
C ALA A 317 -2.72 -3.30 2.29
N GLY A 318 -4.02 -3.16 1.99
CA GLY A 318 -5.06 -4.13 2.39
C GLY A 318 -4.97 -5.47 1.67
N ALA A 319 -4.34 -5.52 0.50
CA ALA A 319 -4.24 -6.72 -0.33
C ALA A 319 -2.92 -7.50 -0.16
N LEU A 320 -1.90 -6.93 0.51
CA LEU A 320 -0.57 -7.56 0.64
C LEU A 320 -0.66 -8.98 1.20
N ALA A 321 -1.44 -9.18 2.26
CA ALA A 321 -1.60 -10.48 2.91
C ALA A 321 -2.18 -11.54 1.96
N VAL A 322 -3.14 -11.15 1.12
CA VAL A 322 -3.74 -12.05 0.11
C VAL A 322 -2.74 -12.38 -1.00
N ALA A 323 -1.97 -11.40 -1.47
CA ALA A 323 -0.90 -11.64 -2.45
C ALA A 323 0.13 -12.64 -1.93
N ALA A 324 0.54 -12.49 -0.66
CA ALA A 324 1.49 -13.40 -0.02
C ALA A 324 0.93 -14.82 0.17
N ILE A 325 -0.35 -14.99 0.51
CA ILE A 325 -0.98 -16.32 0.58
C ILE A 325 -0.87 -17.04 -0.77
N LYS A 326 -1.16 -16.36 -1.88
CA LYS A 326 -1.05 -16.93 -3.23
C LYS A 326 0.37 -17.42 -3.51
N GLN A 327 1.37 -16.59 -3.23
CA GLN A 327 2.78 -16.95 -3.42
C GLN A 327 3.23 -18.06 -2.46
N TYR A 328 2.77 -18.03 -1.20
CA TYR A 328 3.08 -19.05 -0.21
C TYR A 328 2.57 -20.43 -0.64
N VAL A 329 1.31 -20.51 -1.04
CA VAL A 329 0.70 -21.75 -1.56
C VAL A 329 1.44 -22.26 -2.79
N ALA A 330 1.78 -21.41 -3.74
CA ALA A 330 2.53 -21.78 -4.93
C ALA A 330 3.93 -22.31 -4.61
N LYS A 331 4.65 -21.63 -3.70
CA LYS A 331 6.00 -22.00 -3.26
C LYS A 331 6.04 -23.32 -2.49
N HIS A 332 5.12 -23.49 -1.54
CA HIS A 332 5.10 -24.64 -0.63
C HIS A 332 4.19 -25.79 -1.10
N LYS A 333 3.41 -25.57 -2.16
CA LYS A 333 2.47 -26.55 -2.74
C LYS A 333 1.48 -27.11 -1.73
N THR A 334 1.04 -26.28 -0.78
CA THR A 334 0.15 -26.68 0.31
C THR A 334 -1.27 -26.94 -0.20
N LYS A 335 -1.98 -27.86 0.46
CA LYS A 335 -3.38 -28.20 0.18
C LYS A 335 -4.11 -28.53 1.47
N GLY A 336 -5.37 -28.13 1.58
CA GLY A 336 -6.21 -28.42 2.75
C GLY A 336 -5.80 -27.68 4.02
N GLU A 337 -4.97 -26.64 3.90
CA GLU A 337 -4.59 -25.76 5.02
C GLU A 337 -5.56 -24.58 5.12
N THR A 338 -5.58 -23.95 6.30
CA THR A 338 -6.40 -22.77 6.58
C THR A 338 -5.50 -21.57 6.84
N TYR A 339 -5.68 -20.51 6.09
CA TYR A 339 -4.94 -19.25 6.17
C TYR A 339 -5.87 -18.09 6.44
N ALA A 340 -5.42 -17.12 7.22
CA ALA A 340 -6.13 -15.86 7.39
C ALA A 340 -5.30 -14.68 6.87
N ALA A 341 -5.96 -13.77 6.14
CA ALA A 341 -5.41 -12.49 5.70
C ALA A 341 -6.15 -11.34 6.38
N ILE A 342 -5.41 -10.34 6.87
CA ILE A 342 -6.02 -9.12 7.41
C ILE A 342 -6.11 -8.10 6.26
N LEU A 343 -7.34 -7.78 5.83
CA LEU A 343 -7.62 -6.71 4.88
C LEU A 343 -7.56 -5.37 5.62
N CYS A 344 -6.37 -4.80 5.74
CA CYS A 344 -6.08 -3.76 6.71
C CYS A 344 -6.63 -2.36 6.35
N GLY A 345 -7.10 -2.14 5.10
CA GLY A 345 -7.74 -0.87 4.73
C GLY A 345 -8.28 -0.83 3.30
N ALA A 346 -9.10 0.20 3.02
CA ALA A 346 -9.74 0.46 1.73
C ALA A 346 -9.68 1.95 1.31
N ASN A 347 -8.83 2.77 1.93
CA ASN A 347 -8.72 4.21 1.62
C ASN A 347 -7.90 4.47 0.34
N MET A 348 -8.37 3.92 -0.77
CA MET A 348 -7.73 4.07 -2.07
C MET A 348 -8.38 5.19 -2.89
N ASN A 349 -7.57 6.02 -3.55
CA ASN A 349 -8.08 6.97 -4.53
C ASN A 349 -8.68 6.24 -5.73
N PHE A 350 -9.84 6.69 -6.18
CA PHE A 350 -10.55 6.08 -7.29
C PHE A 350 -9.71 6.01 -8.58
N ASP A 351 -8.90 7.03 -8.85
CA ASP A 351 -8.03 7.09 -10.03
C ASP A 351 -7.00 5.95 -10.09
N ARG A 352 -6.61 5.39 -8.93
CA ARG A 352 -5.72 4.21 -8.88
C ARG A 352 -6.35 2.93 -9.42
N LEU A 353 -7.68 2.85 -9.49
CA LEU A 353 -8.36 1.66 -10.01
C LEU A 353 -7.96 1.34 -11.43
N ARG A 354 -7.71 2.36 -12.25
CA ARG A 354 -7.23 2.15 -13.61
C ARG A 354 -5.90 1.41 -13.64
N PHE A 355 -4.94 1.87 -12.83
CA PHE A 355 -3.63 1.22 -12.69
C PHE A 355 -3.76 -0.21 -12.18
N VAL A 356 -4.59 -0.43 -11.15
CA VAL A 356 -4.84 -1.77 -10.59
C VAL A 356 -5.44 -2.69 -11.65
N ALA A 357 -6.45 -2.23 -12.38
CA ALA A 357 -7.13 -3.03 -13.41
C ALA A 357 -6.18 -3.44 -14.54
N GLU A 358 -5.31 -2.53 -14.98
CA GLU A 358 -4.33 -2.78 -16.05
C GLU A 358 -3.23 -3.77 -15.65
N ARG A 359 -2.89 -3.86 -14.35
CA ARG A 359 -1.80 -4.73 -13.87
C ARG A 359 -2.29 -6.04 -13.24
N ALA A 360 -3.56 -6.12 -12.88
CA ALA A 360 -4.11 -7.31 -12.23
C ALA A 360 -4.02 -8.55 -13.11
N GLU A 361 -4.20 -8.42 -14.41
CA GLU A 361 -4.11 -9.54 -15.36
C GLU A 361 -2.66 -10.03 -15.52
N VAL A 362 -1.68 -9.11 -15.51
CA VAL A 362 -0.25 -9.45 -15.53
C VAL A 362 0.13 -10.17 -14.24
N GLY A 363 -0.30 -9.67 -13.09
CA GLY A 363 -0.03 -10.28 -11.78
C GLY A 363 -0.71 -11.63 -11.57
N GLU A 364 -1.75 -11.95 -12.34
CA GLU A 364 -2.36 -13.29 -12.38
C GLU A 364 -1.71 -14.19 -13.44
N GLU A 365 -0.69 -13.69 -14.14
CA GLU A 365 -0.08 -14.37 -15.29
C GLU A 365 -1.11 -14.74 -16.37
N ARG A 366 -2.12 -13.89 -16.56
CA ARG A 366 -3.16 -14.02 -17.59
C ARG A 366 -2.97 -13.11 -18.78
N GLU A 367 -2.00 -12.21 -18.71
CA GLU A 367 -1.55 -11.37 -19.81
C GLU A 367 -0.04 -11.43 -19.92
N ALA A 368 0.45 -11.50 -21.15
CA ALA A 368 1.85 -11.30 -21.48
C ALA A 368 1.97 -10.21 -22.54
N ILE A 369 3.01 -9.39 -22.43
CA ILE A 369 3.26 -8.23 -23.27
C ILE A 369 4.55 -8.45 -24.07
N PHE A 370 4.50 -8.20 -25.38
CA PHE A 370 5.64 -8.41 -26.26
C PHE A 370 5.89 -7.20 -27.15
N ALA A 371 7.16 -6.90 -27.40
CA ALA A 371 7.58 -6.16 -28.58
C ALA A 371 7.99 -7.16 -29.66
N VAL A 372 7.34 -7.11 -30.82
CA VAL A 372 7.62 -8.01 -31.93
C VAL A 372 8.12 -7.22 -33.12
N THR A 373 9.25 -7.63 -33.70
CA THR A 373 9.80 -7.05 -34.90
C THR A 373 9.45 -7.92 -36.10
N MET A 374 8.88 -7.30 -37.13
CA MET A 374 8.54 -7.95 -38.39
C MET A 374 8.97 -7.12 -39.60
N PRO A 375 9.15 -7.72 -40.81
CA PRO A 375 9.39 -6.95 -42.02
C PRO A 375 8.23 -6.00 -42.33
N GLU A 376 8.53 -4.78 -42.73
CA GLU A 376 7.53 -3.80 -43.16
C GLU A 376 7.15 -4.09 -44.64
N GLU A 377 6.43 -5.19 -44.84
CA GLU A 377 5.96 -5.63 -46.13
C GLU A 377 4.50 -6.10 -46.11
N ARG A 378 3.86 -6.04 -47.25
CA ARG A 378 2.46 -6.47 -47.37
C ARG A 378 2.29 -7.93 -46.92
N GLY A 379 1.37 -8.18 -45.99
CA GLY A 379 1.05 -9.49 -45.47
C GLY A 379 1.78 -9.90 -44.20
N SER A 380 2.85 -9.21 -43.77
CA SER A 380 3.56 -9.50 -42.51
C SER A 380 2.64 -9.40 -41.29
N PHE A 381 1.84 -8.35 -41.23
CA PHE A 381 0.83 -8.17 -40.20
C PHE A 381 -0.16 -9.34 -40.15
N LYS A 382 -0.68 -9.74 -41.31
CA LYS A 382 -1.62 -10.88 -41.39
C LYS A 382 -0.98 -12.18 -40.91
N ARG A 383 0.25 -12.49 -41.38
CA ARG A 383 1.02 -13.68 -40.94
C ARG A 383 1.20 -13.70 -39.43
N PHE A 384 1.49 -12.55 -38.83
CA PHE A 384 1.66 -12.43 -37.40
C PHE A 384 0.34 -12.70 -36.64
N CYS A 385 -0.77 -12.11 -37.08
CA CYS A 385 -2.09 -12.36 -36.50
C CYS A 385 -2.53 -13.83 -36.64
N GLU A 386 -2.25 -14.46 -37.78
CA GLU A 386 -2.50 -15.90 -38.00
C GLU A 386 -1.67 -16.77 -37.05
N LEU A 387 -0.42 -16.39 -36.77
CA LEU A 387 0.43 -17.08 -35.80
C LEU A 387 -0.17 -16.98 -34.38
N ILE A 388 -0.65 -15.80 -33.97
CA ILE A 388 -1.32 -15.61 -32.67
C ILE A 388 -2.57 -16.48 -32.54
N GLY A 389 -3.36 -16.58 -33.62
CA GLY A 389 -4.56 -17.42 -33.68
C GLY A 389 -4.27 -18.93 -33.62
N ASN A 390 -3.03 -19.34 -33.94
CA ASN A 390 -2.60 -20.74 -33.99
C ASN A 390 -1.49 -21.08 -32.98
N LEU A 391 -1.43 -20.36 -31.87
CA LEU A 391 -0.45 -20.67 -30.82
C LEU A 391 -0.67 -22.04 -30.17
N PRO A 392 0.40 -22.73 -29.73
CA PRO A 392 0.27 -23.98 -29.00
C PRO A 392 -0.66 -23.84 -27.77
N GLY A 393 -1.60 -24.76 -27.63
CA GLY A 393 -2.62 -24.68 -26.56
C GLY A 393 -3.88 -23.91 -26.96
N GLY A 394 -4.02 -23.49 -28.22
CA GLY A 394 -5.17 -22.79 -28.79
C GLY A 394 -4.98 -21.28 -28.99
N PRO A 395 -5.96 -20.62 -29.61
CA PRO A 395 -5.89 -19.19 -29.90
C PRO A 395 -5.80 -18.35 -28.62
N ARG A 396 -5.12 -17.21 -28.71
CA ARG A 396 -5.05 -16.22 -27.63
C ARG A 396 -5.76 -14.95 -28.05
N ASN A 397 -6.48 -14.34 -27.10
CA ASN A 397 -7.04 -13.02 -27.33
C ASN A 397 -5.94 -11.98 -27.25
N VAL A 398 -5.97 -11.03 -28.18
CA VAL A 398 -5.13 -9.84 -28.14
C VAL A 398 -5.75 -8.87 -27.12
N THR A 399 -4.99 -8.46 -26.12
CA THR A 399 -5.42 -7.49 -25.11
C THR A 399 -5.01 -6.07 -25.49
N GLU A 400 -3.92 -5.95 -26.25
CA GLU A 400 -3.39 -4.67 -26.71
C GLU A 400 -2.57 -4.89 -28.00
N PHE A 401 -2.65 -3.93 -28.90
CA PHE A 401 -1.93 -3.99 -30.17
C PHE A 401 -1.61 -2.60 -30.68
N ASN A 402 -0.34 -2.19 -30.60
CA ASN A 402 0.14 -0.92 -31.12
C ASN A 402 1.07 -1.14 -32.31
N TYR A 403 0.67 -0.64 -33.45
CA TYR A 403 1.41 -0.69 -34.69
C TYR A 403 1.48 0.68 -35.35
N ARG A 404 2.68 1.08 -35.75
CA ARG A 404 2.89 2.30 -36.51
C ARG A 404 4.02 2.10 -37.52
N ILE A 405 3.80 2.50 -38.76
CA ILE A 405 4.85 2.61 -39.77
C ILE A 405 5.82 3.71 -39.34
N SER A 406 7.06 3.32 -39.06
CA SER A 406 8.11 4.25 -38.64
C SER A 406 9.43 4.04 -39.38
N ASP A 407 9.61 2.89 -40.04
CA ASP A 407 10.77 2.51 -40.82
C ASP A 407 10.31 1.72 -42.07
N ALA A 408 11.01 1.88 -43.19
CA ALA A 408 10.63 1.27 -44.46
C ALA A 408 10.93 -0.23 -44.53
N ALA A 409 11.76 -0.76 -43.65
CA ALA A 409 12.21 -2.16 -43.66
C ALA A 409 11.65 -2.98 -42.48
N LYS A 410 11.44 -2.36 -41.34
CA LYS A 410 11.06 -3.05 -40.10
C LYS A 410 9.94 -2.32 -39.35
N ALA A 411 8.97 -3.10 -38.90
CA ALA A 411 7.93 -2.65 -37.98
C ALA A 411 8.17 -3.23 -36.59
N HIS A 412 8.00 -2.40 -35.56
CA HIS A 412 7.97 -2.83 -34.17
C HIS A 412 6.54 -2.78 -33.66
N VAL A 413 6.01 -3.93 -33.26
CA VAL A 413 4.65 -4.08 -32.78
C VAL A 413 4.67 -4.30 -31.28
N PHE A 414 3.94 -3.49 -30.55
CA PHE A 414 3.65 -3.74 -29.14
C PHE A 414 2.34 -4.53 -29.05
N VAL A 415 2.38 -5.73 -28.45
CA VAL A 415 1.21 -6.61 -28.37
C VAL A 415 1.07 -7.23 -26.99
N GLY A 416 -0.15 -7.11 -26.43
CA GLY A 416 -0.59 -7.85 -25.25
C GLY A 416 -1.42 -9.06 -25.66
N LEU A 417 -1.18 -10.19 -25.01
CA LEU A 417 -1.88 -11.45 -25.26
C LEU A 417 -2.36 -12.08 -23.97
N THR A 418 -3.58 -12.65 -23.99
CA THR A 418 -4.02 -13.48 -22.86
C THR A 418 -3.16 -14.74 -22.74
N THR A 419 -2.87 -15.14 -21.49
CA THR A 419 -2.13 -16.35 -21.15
C THR A 419 -2.97 -17.30 -20.30
N GLN A 420 -2.59 -18.57 -20.27
CA GLN A 420 -3.27 -19.62 -19.49
C GLN A 420 -2.59 -19.91 -18.15
N GLY A 421 -1.52 -19.16 -17.81
CA GLY A 421 -0.82 -19.27 -16.55
C GLY A 421 0.71 -19.18 -16.65
N ALA A 422 1.37 -19.51 -15.55
CA ALA A 422 2.81 -19.34 -15.34
C ALA A 422 3.68 -19.93 -16.47
N GLY A 423 4.66 -19.13 -16.90
CA GLY A 423 5.67 -19.53 -17.87
C GLY A 423 5.17 -19.64 -19.33
N GLU A 424 3.93 -19.24 -19.61
CA GLU A 424 3.42 -19.26 -20.97
C GLU A 424 4.01 -18.14 -21.83
N SER A 425 4.33 -16.99 -21.26
CA SER A 425 5.00 -15.89 -21.98
C SER A 425 6.27 -16.37 -22.67
N THR A 426 7.10 -17.13 -21.96
CA THR A 426 8.33 -17.73 -22.52
C THR A 426 8.04 -18.70 -23.69
N LYS A 427 6.97 -19.49 -23.58
CA LYS A 427 6.57 -20.42 -24.67
C LYS A 427 6.10 -19.66 -25.90
N ILE A 428 5.32 -18.60 -25.71
CA ILE A 428 4.85 -17.71 -26.79
C ILE A 428 6.04 -17.02 -27.45
N SER A 429 6.96 -16.43 -26.67
CA SER A 429 8.19 -15.80 -27.16
C SER A 429 9.02 -16.74 -28.03
N ASN A 430 9.23 -17.98 -27.57
CA ASN A 430 9.96 -19.00 -28.32
C ASN A 430 9.22 -19.41 -29.59
N ASN A 431 7.89 -19.48 -29.56
CA ASN A 431 7.09 -19.78 -30.75
C ASN A 431 7.22 -18.66 -31.80
N PHE A 432 7.20 -17.40 -31.43
CA PHE A 432 7.45 -16.27 -32.33
C PHE A 432 8.81 -16.37 -32.99
N LYS A 433 9.88 -16.63 -32.21
CA LYS A 433 11.24 -16.84 -32.75
C LYS A 433 11.31 -17.98 -33.76
N LYS A 434 10.66 -19.11 -33.46
CA LYS A 434 10.61 -20.28 -34.34
C LYS A 434 9.99 -19.97 -35.72
N HIS A 435 9.04 -19.02 -35.75
CA HIS A 435 8.36 -18.62 -37.00
C HIS A 435 8.97 -17.37 -37.65
N GLY A 436 10.18 -16.98 -37.23
CA GLY A 436 10.94 -15.88 -37.86
C GLY A 436 10.62 -14.48 -37.30
N PHE A 437 9.80 -14.37 -36.25
CA PHE A 437 9.50 -13.10 -35.59
C PHE A 437 10.46 -12.88 -34.45
N GLN A 438 11.36 -11.90 -34.60
CA GLN A 438 12.15 -11.40 -33.47
C GLN A 438 11.23 -10.78 -32.45
N ASN A 439 11.45 -11.07 -31.17
CA ASN A 439 10.61 -10.49 -30.13
C ASN A 439 11.36 -10.32 -28.80
N LEU A 440 10.83 -9.41 -27.98
CA LEU A 440 11.22 -9.17 -26.61
C LEU A 440 10.00 -9.37 -25.72
N ASP A 441 10.11 -10.19 -24.69
CA ASP A 441 9.09 -10.33 -23.65
C ASP A 441 9.18 -9.11 -22.72
N LEU A 442 8.12 -8.30 -22.70
CA LEU A 442 8.00 -7.05 -21.93
C LEU A 442 7.14 -7.22 -20.68
N THR A 443 6.67 -8.43 -20.39
CA THR A 443 5.72 -8.70 -19.30
C THR A 443 6.23 -8.19 -17.94
N GLN A 444 7.56 -8.21 -17.75
CA GLN A 444 8.19 -7.71 -16.52
C GLN A 444 8.88 -6.34 -16.68
N ASP A 445 8.76 -5.70 -17.84
CA ASP A 445 9.38 -4.39 -18.10
C ASP A 445 8.48 -3.25 -17.62
N GLU A 446 8.95 -2.49 -16.61
CA GLU A 446 8.18 -1.39 -16.00
C GLU A 446 7.98 -0.22 -16.97
N LEU A 447 8.98 0.08 -17.84
CA LEU A 447 8.82 1.12 -18.86
C LEU A 447 7.71 0.76 -19.84
N ALA A 448 7.63 -0.50 -20.25
CA ALA A 448 6.59 -1.00 -21.13
C ALA A 448 5.21 -0.91 -20.47
N LYS A 449 5.08 -1.37 -19.23
CA LYS A 449 3.81 -1.40 -18.48
C LYS A 449 3.29 -0.01 -18.11
N GLU A 450 4.18 0.92 -17.78
CA GLU A 450 3.76 2.26 -17.29
C GLU A 450 3.65 3.32 -18.38
N HIS A 451 4.42 3.17 -19.47
CA HIS A 451 4.53 4.23 -20.48
C HIS A 451 4.31 3.77 -21.91
N ILE A 452 5.08 2.77 -22.39
CA ILE A 452 5.03 2.38 -23.80
C ILE A 452 3.66 1.80 -24.18
N ARG A 453 3.04 1.08 -23.27
CA ARG A 453 1.68 0.55 -23.39
C ARG A 453 0.65 1.60 -23.84
N HIS A 454 0.87 2.87 -23.53
CA HIS A 454 -0.04 3.98 -23.81
C HIS A 454 0.45 4.90 -24.91
N MET A 455 1.60 4.59 -25.50
CA MET A 455 2.21 5.39 -26.55
C MET A 455 2.03 4.70 -27.90
N VAL A 456 1.61 5.47 -28.89
CA VAL A 456 1.77 5.06 -30.28
C VAL A 456 3.25 5.24 -30.60
N GLY A 457 3.97 4.16 -30.85
CA GLY A 457 5.40 4.15 -31.13
C GLY A 457 5.79 5.24 -32.12
N GLY A 458 6.91 5.89 -31.93
CA GLY A 458 7.33 6.99 -32.79
C GLY A 458 8.81 7.27 -32.70
N HIS A 459 9.53 6.92 -33.78
CA HIS A 459 10.87 7.45 -34.01
C HIS A 459 10.76 8.87 -34.56
N THR A 460 11.72 9.71 -34.21
CA THR A 460 11.82 11.05 -34.80
C THR A 460 13.27 11.36 -35.17
N SER A 461 13.48 11.83 -36.38
CA SER A 461 14.78 12.32 -36.86
C SER A 461 15.18 13.64 -36.20
N LEU A 462 14.26 14.29 -35.49
CA LEU A 462 14.46 15.57 -34.84
C LEU A 462 15.04 15.48 -33.43
N ALA A 463 14.98 14.32 -32.78
CA ALA A 463 15.50 14.12 -31.43
C ALA A 463 16.99 13.74 -31.45
N LYS A 464 17.87 14.70 -31.75
CA LYS A 464 19.32 14.50 -31.70
C LYS A 464 19.81 14.57 -30.25
N ASN A 465 20.78 13.68 -29.88
CA ASN A 465 21.37 13.60 -28.53
C ASN A 465 20.31 13.49 -27.43
N GLU A 466 19.28 12.68 -27.67
CA GLU A 466 18.18 12.47 -26.72
C GLU A 466 18.62 11.58 -25.57
N ARG A 467 18.43 12.04 -24.35
CA ARG A 467 18.50 11.25 -23.13
C ARG A 467 17.08 11.00 -22.62
N LEU A 468 16.72 9.74 -22.46
CA LEU A 468 15.42 9.35 -21.94
C LEU A 468 15.50 9.17 -20.43
N MET A 469 14.70 9.95 -19.71
CA MET A 469 14.70 9.97 -18.25
C MET A 469 13.32 9.66 -17.71
N ARG A 470 13.25 8.82 -16.70
CA ARG A 470 12.05 8.57 -15.92
C ARG A 470 12.20 9.26 -14.57
N PHE A 471 11.31 10.21 -14.26
CA PHE A 471 11.30 10.96 -13.01
C PHE A 471 10.12 10.62 -12.13
N VAL A 472 10.29 10.86 -10.81
CA VAL A 472 9.22 10.86 -9.83
C VAL A 472 8.99 12.29 -9.34
N PHE A 473 7.90 12.91 -9.77
CA PHE A 473 7.55 14.28 -9.40
C PHE A 473 6.58 14.30 -8.22
N PRO A 474 6.73 15.24 -7.26
CA PRO A 474 5.69 15.46 -6.27
C PRO A 474 4.43 16.05 -6.93
N GLU A 475 3.26 15.50 -6.59
CA GLU A 475 1.95 15.93 -7.12
C GLU A 475 1.48 17.21 -6.44
N ARG A 476 2.10 18.32 -6.80
CA ARG A 476 1.72 19.65 -6.31
C ARG A 476 1.89 20.73 -7.38
N PRO A 477 1.11 21.80 -7.32
CA PRO A 477 1.31 22.96 -8.21
C PRO A 477 2.76 23.45 -8.17
N GLY A 478 3.31 23.72 -9.35
CA GLY A 478 4.66 24.24 -9.51
C GLY A 478 5.78 23.19 -9.62
N ALA A 479 5.53 21.89 -9.42
CA ALA A 479 6.56 20.87 -9.57
C ALA A 479 7.15 20.80 -10.99
N LEU A 480 6.29 20.80 -12.00
CA LEU A 480 6.71 20.88 -13.40
C LEU A 480 7.40 22.19 -13.71
N LEU A 481 6.91 23.31 -13.18
CA LEU A 481 7.53 24.62 -13.39
C LEU A 481 8.94 24.67 -12.79
N LYS A 482 9.17 24.09 -11.61
CA LYS A 482 10.51 23.94 -11.03
C LYS A 482 11.45 23.19 -11.98
N PHE A 483 10.98 22.07 -12.55
CA PHE A 483 11.74 21.28 -13.52
C PHE A 483 12.12 22.14 -14.75
N LEU A 484 11.14 22.80 -15.35
CA LEU A 484 11.34 23.63 -16.54
C LEU A 484 12.29 24.82 -16.27
N ASN A 485 12.18 25.47 -15.11
CA ASN A 485 13.00 26.63 -14.74
C ASN A 485 14.48 26.25 -14.47
N LEU A 486 14.75 25.02 -14.13
CA LEU A 486 16.12 24.52 -13.92
C LEU A 486 16.78 24.04 -15.21
N MET A 487 16.00 23.80 -16.27
CA MET A 487 16.54 23.42 -17.57
C MET A 487 17.37 24.56 -18.18
N ARG A 488 18.46 24.19 -18.86
CA ARG A 488 19.23 25.17 -19.64
C ARG A 488 18.47 25.57 -20.91
N PRO A 489 18.57 26.84 -21.36
CA PRO A 489 17.90 27.32 -22.58
C PRO A 489 18.28 26.57 -23.86
N GLY A 490 19.44 25.91 -23.89
CA GLY A 490 19.89 25.11 -25.04
C GLY A 490 19.38 23.67 -25.08
N TRP A 491 18.63 23.23 -24.07
CA TRP A 491 18.05 21.90 -24.04
C TRP A 491 16.59 21.92 -24.46
N ASN A 492 16.18 20.88 -25.19
CA ASN A 492 14.79 20.76 -25.64
C ASN A 492 14.16 19.48 -25.08
N ILE A 493 12.87 19.52 -24.81
CA ILE A 493 12.08 18.33 -24.48
C ILE A 493 11.64 17.71 -25.80
N SER A 494 12.05 16.47 -26.04
CA SER A 494 11.71 15.71 -27.25
C SER A 494 10.60 14.68 -27.01
N LEU A 495 10.39 14.30 -25.76
CA LEU A 495 9.31 13.43 -25.29
C LEU A 495 8.90 13.85 -23.88
N PHE A 496 7.62 13.87 -23.62
CA PHE A 496 7.07 14.06 -22.29
C PHE A 496 5.82 13.21 -22.12
N HIS A 497 5.91 12.21 -21.26
CA HIS A 497 4.77 11.37 -20.93
C HIS A 497 4.52 11.40 -19.43
N TYR A 498 3.33 11.82 -19.06
CA TYR A 498 2.87 11.91 -17.68
C TYR A 498 1.51 11.25 -17.54
N ARG A 499 1.35 10.50 -16.45
CA ARG A 499 0.07 9.90 -16.07
C ARG A 499 -0.13 10.05 -14.57
N ASN A 500 -1.17 10.77 -14.16
CA ASN A 500 -1.58 10.82 -12.76
C ASN A 500 -2.17 9.47 -12.35
N GLN A 501 -1.60 8.87 -11.31
CA GLN A 501 -2.01 7.56 -10.76
C GLN A 501 -2.72 7.70 -9.41
N GLY A 502 -3.12 8.93 -9.02
CA GLY A 502 -3.77 9.20 -7.73
C GLY A 502 -2.87 9.01 -6.52
N ALA A 503 -1.53 9.05 -6.70
CA ALA A 503 -0.53 9.02 -5.64
C ALA A 503 -0.03 10.42 -5.32
N ASP A 504 0.71 10.58 -4.21
CA ASP A 504 1.37 11.84 -3.85
C ASP A 504 2.52 12.20 -4.81
N TYR A 505 2.88 11.28 -5.71
CA TYR A 505 3.94 11.41 -6.71
C TYR A 505 3.49 10.87 -8.05
N GLY A 506 3.82 11.60 -9.12
CA GLY A 506 3.61 11.19 -10.51
C GLY A 506 4.89 10.65 -11.15
N ARG A 507 4.75 9.62 -11.98
CA ARG A 507 5.85 9.08 -12.78
C ARG A 507 5.82 9.71 -14.17
N ILE A 508 6.94 10.31 -14.55
CA ILE A 508 7.05 11.09 -15.80
C ILE A 508 8.17 10.51 -16.64
N LEU A 509 7.88 10.26 -17.92
CA LEU A 509 8.90 9.91 -18.90
C LEU A 509 9.22 11.16 -19.72
N VAL A 510 10.49 11.55 -19.77
CA VAL A 510 10.95 12.74 -20.47
C VAL A 510 12.13 12.40 -21.37
N GLY A 511 12.01 12.69 -22.65
CA GLY A 511 13.13 12.76 -23.58
C GLY A 511 13.72 14.17 -23.57
N LEU A 512 15.01 14.30 -23.32
CA LEU A 512 15.74 15.57 -23.27
C LEU A 512 16.87 15.55 -24.28
N GLN A 513 16.87 16.54 -25.18
CA GLN A 513 17.99 16.76 -26.10
C GLN A 513 19.12 17.50 -25.36
N VAL A 514 20.13 16.75 -24.96
CA VAL A 514 21.28 17.25 -24.20
C VAL A 514 22.55 17.06 -25.04
N PRO A 515 23.21 18.15 -25.49
CA PRO A 515 24.49 18.02 -26.18
C PRO A 515 25.55 17.34 -25.27
N GLU A 516 26.40 16.49 -25.81
CA GLU A 516 27.44 15.76 -25.06
C GLU A 516 28.35 16.69 -24.21
N LYS A 517 28.67 17.88 -24.72
CA LYS A 517 29.43 18.91 -23.98
C LYS A 517 28.76 19.37 -22.68
N ASP A 518 27.47 19.09 -22.52
CA ASP A 518 26.66 19.54 -21.38
C ASP A 518 26.45 18.43 -20.32
N ASP A 519 27.09 17.28 -20.43
CA ASP A 519 26.89 16.15 -19.49
C ASP A 519 27.07 16.55 -18.02
N LYS A 520 28.18 17.24 -17.69
CA LYS A 520 28.41 17.73 -16.30
C LYS A 520 27.33 18.70 -15.83
N ALA A 521 26.79 19.50 -16.76
CA ALA A 521 25.73 20.43 -16.44
C ALA A 521 24.39 19.70 -16.24
N PHE A 522 24.20 18.60 -16.96
CA PHE A 522 23.05 17.74 -16.82
C PHE A 522 23.05 17.01 -15.45
N ASP A 523 24.20 16.49 -15.02
CA ASP A 523 24.35 15.89 -13.69
C ASP A 523 24.04 16.92 -12.57
N LYS A 524 24.53 18.17 -12.76
CA LYS A 524 24.22 19.26 -11.84
C LYS A 524 22.72 19.61 -11.85
N PHE A 525 22.06 19.60 -13.00
CA PHE A 525 20.63 19.79 -13.11
C PHE A 525 19.86 18.71 -12.34
N LEU A 526 20.19 17.44 -12.54
CA LEU A 526 19.56 16.31 -11.86
C LEU A 526 19.71 16.40 -10.33
N SER A 527 20.92 16.73 -9.86
CA SER A 527 21.19 16.89 -8.43
C SER A 527 20.47 18.09 -7.82
N THR A 528 20.40 19.23 -8.55
CA THR A 528 19.72 20.45 -8.09
C THR A 528 18.20 20.29 -8.09
N LEU A 529 17.65 19.58 -9.06
CA LEU A 529 16.23 19.28 -9.14
C LEU A 529 15.77 18.46 -7.92
N GLY A 530 16.59 17.49 -7.51
CA GLY A 530 16.36 16.67 -6.31
C GLY A 530 15.16 15.73 -6.40
N TYR A 531 14.61 15.50 -7.60
CA TYR A 531 13.60 14.49 -7.83
C TYR A 531 14.25 13.13 -8.09
N PRO A 532 13.71 12.02 -7.60
CA PRO A 532 14.19 10.69 -7.98
C PRO A 532 14.09 10.49 -9.50
N TRP A 533 15.10 9.86 -10.08
CA TRP A 533 15.15 9.60 -11.51
C TRP A 533 15.84 8.29 -11.84
N VAL A 534 15.54 7.76 -13.03
CA VAL A 534 16.21 6.64 -13.66
C VAL A 534 16.49 7.03 -15.11
N GLU A 535 17.69 6.79 -15.59
CA GLU A 535 18.02 6.94 -17.00
C GLU A 535 17.63 5.68 -17.79
N GLU A 536 16.83 5.86 -18.82
CA GLU A 536 16.30 4.79 -19.68
C GLU A 536 16.89 4.83 -21.10
N THR A 537 17.91 5.65 -21.36
CA THR A 537 18.50 5.83 -22.69
C THR A 537 19.05 4.52 -23.28
N LEU A 538 19.54 3.61 -22.43
CA LEU A 538 20.02 2.30 -22.87
C LEU A 538 18.98 1.19 -22.87
N ASN A 539 17.74 1.47 -22.45
CA ASN A 539 16.67 0.50 -22.39
C ASN A 539 16.34 0.01 -23.81
N PRO A 540 16.26 -1.32 -24.05
CA PRO A 540 15.93 -1.85 -25.38
C PRO A 540 14.58 -1.37 -25.90
N VAL A 541 13.59 -1.15 -25.04
CA VAL A 541 12.26 -0.68 -25.42
C VAL A 541 12.35 0.74 -26.00
N TYR A 542 13.15 1.61 -25.39
CA TYR A 542 13.39 2.96 -25.94
C TYR A 542 13.97 2.88 -27.36
N ARG A 543 14.99 2.04 -27.56
CA ARG A 543 15.62 1.83 -28.88
C ARG A 543 14.66 1.32 -29.94
N MET A 544 13.73 0.44 -29.54
CA MET A 544 12.77 -0.17 -30.47
C MET A 544 11.62 0.77 -30.86
N PHE A 545 11.13 1.59 -29.94
CA PHE A 545 9.88 2.33 -30.13
C PHE A 545 10.03 3.85 -30.23
N LEU A 546 11.12 4.39 -29.74
CA LEU A 546 11.25 5.86 -29.57
C LEU A 546 12.55 6.41 -30.18
N GLN A 547 13.66 5.67 -30.15
CA GLN A 547 14.93 6.13 -30.68
C GLN A 547 14.99 5.94 -32.20
N GLN A 548 15.50 6.94 -32.93
CA GLN A 548 15.78 6.79 -34.36
C GLN A 548 16.78 5.66 -34.59
N SER A 549 16.49 4.78 -35.56
CA SER A 549 17.47 3.82 -36.07
C SER A 549 18.63 4.60 -36.70
N ALA A 550 19.86 4.30 -36.29
CA ALA A 550 21.05 4.93 -36.85
C ALA A 550 21.25 4.56 -38.31
#